data_951999386a6ff239d27bf799b40fdf3d
#
_entry.id   951999386a6ff239d27bf799b40fdf3d
#
_cell.length_a   1.000
_cell.length_b   1.000
_cell.length_c   1.000
_cell.angle_alpha   90.00
_cell.angle_beta   90.00
_cell.angle_gamma   90.00
#
_symmetry.space_group_name_H-M   'P 1'
#
loop_
_entity.id
_entity.type
_entity.pdbx_description
1 polymer ?
#
loop_
_entity_poly.entity_id
_entity_poly.type
_entity_poly.pdbx_seq_one_letter_code
_entity_poly.pdbx_strand_id
1 'polypeptide(L)'
;VRGSGLNDERAITAGIPQVTLSWASPIDVEASDGTDLFTLLESSPGSWLSDDTNVMPRISESGEPAFEPSGPLAAHKLGVLVTGGFQSFFAGQESPLLSRKSDVEDQQSDSGESTDDEMTEIIASVIEKSPESSRLLIFSSNDFLSDQTLQMAGSSEGTLYLNSPHMIVNFVDWALEDESLTSIRAR
;
A
#
# COMPACT_ATOMS: atom_id res chain seq x y z
N VAL A 1 -2.76 1.66 14.47
CA VAL A 1 -1.84 2.80 14.38
C VAL A 1 -2.55 4.05 14.91
N ARG A 2 -1.94 4.79 15.81
CA ARG A 2 -2.49 6.02 16.39
C ARG A 2 -1.37 6.92 16.94
N GLY A 3 -1.71 8.21 17.19
CA GLY A 3 -0.77 9.19 17.76
C GLY A 3 0.47 9.35 16.89
N SER A 4 1.66 9.27 17.47
CA SER A 4 2.94 9.43 16.76
C SER A 4 3.22 8.38 15.66
N GLY A 5 2.42 7.32 15.58
CA GLY A 5 2.49 6.36 14.47
C GLY A 5 1.81 6.85 13.18
N LEU A 6 1.12 7.99 13.21
CA LEU A 6 0.53 8.66 12.06
C LEU A 6 1.35 9.90 11.75
N ASN A 7 1.72 10.08 10.47
CA ASN A 7 2.43 11.28 10.03
C ASN A 7 1.43 12.43 9.83
N ASP A 8 1.33 13.32 10.80
CA ASP A 8 0.39 14.46 10.81
C ASP A 8 0.82 15.63 9.92
N GLU A 9 2.07 15.62 9.45
CA GLU A 9 2.58 16.63 8.50
C GLU A 9 2.11 16.39 7.06
N ARG A 10 1.53 15.22 6.78
CA ARG A 10 1.06 14.85 5.44
C ARG A 10 -0.47 14.96 5.36
N ALA A 11 -0.96 15.64 4.30
CA ALA A 11 -2.38 15.84 4.07
C ALA A 11 -3.20 14.52 4.08
N ILE A 12 -2.61 13.41 3.65
CA ILE A 12 -3.24 12.09 3.58
C ILE A 12 -3.65 11.59 4.97
N THR A 13 -2.80 11.79 5.96
CA THR A 13 -2.98 11.31 7.34
C THR A 13 -3.35 12.42 8.33
N ALA A 14 -3.28 13.69 7.91
CA ALA A 14 -3.64 14.82 8.74
C ALA A 14 -5.11 14.73 9.20
N GLY A 15 -5.35 14.97 10.47
CA GLY A 15 -6.69 14.90 11.07
C GLY A 15 -7.24 13.49 11.25
N ILE A 16 -6.48 12.42 10.93
CA ILE A 16 -6.85 11.04 11.17
C ILE A 16 -6.32 10.62 12.55
N PRO A 17 -7.19 10.37 13.54
CA PRO A 17 -6.72 10.05 14.88
C PRO A 17 -6.19 8.63 15.03
N GLN A 18 -6.67 7.71 14.18
CA GLN A 18 -6.35 6.28 14.28
C GLN A 18 -6.67 5.57 12.97
N VAL A 19 -5.86 4.56 12.61
CA VAL A 19 -6.11 3.62 11.52
C VAL A 19 -5.94 2.20 12.04
N THR A 20 -6.94 1.34 11.80
CA THR A 20 -6.88 -0.09 12.11
C THR A 20 -6.43 -0.85 10.86
N LEU A 21 -5.35 -1.58 10.98
CA LEU A 21 -4.83 -2.48 9.95
C LEU A 21 -4.92 -3.91 10.46
N SER A 22 -5.57 -4.79 9.70
CA SER A 22 -5.58 -6.23 9.96
C SER A 22 -4.51 -6.92 9.11
N TRP A 23 -3.88 -7.95 9.65
CA TRP A 23 -2.89 -8.77 8.93
C TRP A 23 -1.76 -7.95 8.27
N ALA A 24 -1.29 -6.92 8.98
CA ALA A 24 -0.26 -6.05 8.47
C ALA A 24 1.13 -6.71 8.56
N SER A 25 1.91 -6.62 7.48
CA SER A 25 3.32 -7.00 7.43
C SER A 25 4.20 -5.76 7.40
N PRO A 26 5.44 -5.78 7.84
CA PRO A 26 6.33 -4.63 7.74
C PRO A 26 6.66 -4.32 6.28
N ILE A 27 6.80 -3.03 5.96
CA ILE A 27 7.31 -2.56 4.67
C ILE A 27 8.79 -2.24 4.85
N ASP A 28 9.65 -3.01 4.19
CA ASP A 28 11.07 -2.72 4.11
C ASP A 28 11.37 -2.04 2.78
N VAL A 29 11.61 -0.74 2.85
CA VAL A 29 11.83 0.10 1.67
C VAL A 29 12.77 1.26 2.01
N GLU A 30 13.64 1.58 1.07
CA GLU A 30 14.52 2.72 1.10
C GLU A 30 14.26 3.62 -0.12
N ALA A 31 14.53 4.91 0.01
CA ALA A 31 14.47 5.83 -1.12
C ALA A 31 15.55 5.47 -2.13
N SER A 32 15.21 5.46 -3.41
CA SER A 32 16.16 5.33 -4.51
C SER A 32 16.47 6.71 -5.10
N ASP A 33 17.53 6.78 -5.93
CA ASP A 33 17.90 8.02 -6.60
C ASP A 33 16.73 8.57 -7.43
N GLY A 34 16.39 9.83 -7.17
CA GLY A 34 15.27 10.53 -7.83
C GLY A 34 13.89 10.24 -7.23
N THR A 35 13.82 9.60 -6.06
CA THR A 35 12.57 9.40 -5.33
C THR A 35 12.65 9.93 -3.89
N ASP A 36 11.52 10.45 -3.39
CA ASP A 36 11.32 10.83 -2.00
C ASP A 36 10.42 9.80 -1.31
N LEU A 37 10.84 9.30 -0.15
CA LEU A 37 10.11 8.33 0.66
C LEU A 37 9.58 8.98 1.93
N PHE A 38 8.29 8.83 2.20
CA PHE A 38 7.63 9.31 3.42
C PHE A 38 6.92 8.15 4.12
N THR A 39 7.23 7.93 5.39
CA THR A 39 6.45 7.02 6.23
C THR A 39 5.15 7.72 6.64
N LEU A 40 4.02 7.12 6.32
CA LEU A 40 2.68 7.61 6.68
C LEU A 40 2.14 6.94 7.93
N LEU A 41 2.33 5.62 8.00
CA LEU A 41 1.85 4.79 9.11
C LEU A 41 3.02 3.98 9.66
N GLU A 42 3.16 4.00 10.97
CA GLU A 42 4.16 3.22 11.69
C GLU A 42 3.52 2.54 12.90
N SER A 43 3.93 1.31 13.20
CA SER A 43 3.48 0.61 14.39
C SER A 43 4.10 1.21 15.65
N SER A 44 3.61 0.84 16.82
CA SER A 44 4.21 1.29 18.08
C SER A 44 5.60 0.67 18.29
N PRO A 45 6.50 1.31 19.05
CA PRO A 45 7.78 0.70 19.42
C PRO A 45 7.65 -0.61 20.22
N GLY A 46 6.49 -0.87 20.78
CA GLY A 46 6.17 -2.13 21.49
C GLY A 46 5.62 -3.22 20.57
N SER A 47 5.69 -3.06 19.26
CA SER A 47 5.25 -4.08 18.30
C SER A 47 6.34 -5.11 18.06
N TRP A 48 5.94 -6.31 17.67
CA TRP A 48 6.85 -7.39 17.29
C TRP A 48 6.34 -8.08 16.01
N LEU A 49 7.20 -8.81 15.34
CA LEU A 49 6.88 -9.64 14.20
C LEU A 49 6.68 -11.09 14.65
N SER A 50 5.75 -11.79 14.02
CA SER A 50 5.50 -13.21 14.26
C SER A 50 5.26 -13.92 12.94
N ASP A 51 5.89 -15.07 12.77
CA ASP A 51 5.64 -16.00 11.67
C ASP A 51 4.49 -16.97 12.00
N ASP A 52 3.95 -16.90 13.22
CA ASP A 52 2.83 -17.73 13.64
C ASP A 52 1.52 -17.16 13.08
N THR A 53 0.79 -17.99 12.35
CA THR A 53 -0.54 -17.69 11.83
C THR A 53 -1.65 -17.89 12.86
N ASN A 54 -1.34 -18.40 14.05
CA ASN A 54 -2.27 -18.52 15.15
C ASN A 54 -2.42 -17.19 15.88
N VAL A 55 -3.47 -16.45 15.53
CA VAL A 55 -3.80 -15.15 16.09
C VAL A 55 -4.77 -15.23 17.30
N MET A 56 -4.94 -16.41 17.87
CA MET A 56 -5.76 -16.56 19.09
C MET A 56 -5.01 -16.03 20.30
N PRO A 57 -5.57 -15.05 21.03
CA PRO A 57 -4.95 -14.57 22.25
C PRO A 57 -4.89 -15.70 23.29
N ARG A 58 -3.81 -15.79 24.04
CA ARG A 58 -3.75 -16.63 25.24
C ARG A 58 -4.57 -15.98 26.33
N ILE A 59 -5.25 -16.79 27.13
CA ILE A 59 -5.93 -16.30 28.33
C ILE A 59 -4.89 -16.22 29.44
N SER A 60 -4.68 -15.03 29.96
CA SER A 60 -3.79 -14.80 31.12
C SER A 60 -4.38 -15.41 32.40
N GLU A 61 -3.57 -15.51 33.46
CA GLU A 61 -4.04 -15.97 34.76
C GLU A 61 -5.14 -15.08 35.34
N SER A 62 -5.20 -13.82 34.93
CA SER A 62 -6.29 -12.87 35.28
C SER A 62 -7.57 -13.09 34.47
N GLY A 63 -7.58 -13.99 33.47
CA GLY A 63 -8.72 -14.23 32.60
C GLY A 63 -8.82 -13.24 31.40
N GLU A 64 -7.87 -12.35 31.26
CA GLU A 64 -7.84 -11.39 30.14
C GLU A 64 -7.09 -11.97 28.92
N PRO A 65 -7.59 -11.71 27.71
CA PRO A 65 -6.87 -12.09 26.49
C PRO A 65 -5.57 -11.29 26.37
N ALA A 66 -4.48 -11.98 26.14
CA ALA A 66 -3.16 -11.39 26.00
C ALA A 66 -2.40 -12.00 24.82
N PHE A 67 -1.56 -11.17 24.19
CA PHE A 67 -0.58 -11.60 23.22
C PHE A 67 0.81 -11.41 23.82
N GLU A 68 1.60 -12.47 23.83
CA GLU A 68 2.99 -12.40 24.31
C GLU A 68 3.92 -12.10 23.13
N PRO A 69 4.83 -11.11 23.26
CA PRO A 69 5.83 -10.86 22.24
C PRO A 69 6.67 -12.09 21.97
N SER A 70 6.81 -12.46 20.70
CA SER A 70 7.61 -13.63 20.26
C SER A 70 8.97 -13.24 19.67
N GLY A 71 9.32 -11.94 19.70
CA GLY A 71 10.55 -11.43 19.11
C GLY A 71 10.96 -10.05 19.64
N PRO A 72 11.95 -9.42 19.03
CA PRO A 72 12.38 -8.08 19.40
C PRO A 72 11.25 -7.06 19.18
N LEU A 73 11.13 -6.11 20.10
CA LEU A 73 10.18 -5.02 20.00
C LEU A 73 10.76 -3.90 19.14
N ALA A 74 10.02 -3.47 18.13
CA ALA A 74 10.39 -2.36 17.25
C ALA A 74 9.17 -1.71 16.62
N ALA A 75 9.34 -0.46 16.18
CA ALA A 75 8.40 0.18 15.28
C ALA A 75 8.64 -0.28 13.84
N HIS A 76 7.57 -0.48 13.07
CA HIS A 76 7.62 -0.98 11.70
C HIS A 76 6.79 -0.08 10.79
N LYS A 77 7.32 0.23 9.59
CA LYS A 77 6.58 0.96 8.56
C LYS A 77 5.42 0.10 8.07
N LEU A 78 4.21 0.64 8.07
CA LEU A 78 2.97 -0.03 7.67
C LEU A 78 2.25 0.69 6.53
N GLY A 79 2.62 1.92 6.25
CA GLY A 79 2.15 2.71 5.13
C GLY A 79 3.21 3.69 4.71
N VAL A 80 3.51 3.71 3.42
CA VAL A 80 4.53 4.59 2.85
C VAL A 80 4.02 5.28 1.59
N LEU A 81 4.48 6.50 1.38
CA LEU A 81 4.31 7.28 0.17
C LEU A 81 5.66 7.46 -0.50
N VAL A 82 5.76 7.15 -1.77
CA VAL A 82 6.94 7.40 -2.59
C VAL A 82 6.55 8.30 -3.74
N THR A 83 7.30 9.38 -3.95
CA THR A 83 7.11 10.31 -5.07
C THR A 83 8.38 10.43 -5.89
N GLY A 84 8.27 10.68 -7.19
CA GLY A 84 9.41 10.85 -8.08
C GLY A 84 9.41 9.89 -9.27
N GLY A 85 10.51 9.83 -9.98
CA GLY A 85 10.68 8.99 -11.17
C GLY A 85 11.14 7.58 -10.82
N PHE A 86 10.31 6.59 -11.12
CA PHE A 86 10.62 5.18 -10.87
C PHE A 86 11.29 4.55 -12.11
N GLN A 87 12.43 3.90 -11.92
CA GLN A 87 13.06 3.06 -12.93
C GLN A 87 12.27 1.77 -13.11
N SER A 88 11.96 1.40 -14.34
CA SER A 88 11.29 0.13 -14.61
C SER A 88 12.23 -1.05 -14.30
N PHE A 89 11.70 -2.08 -13.67
CA PHE A 89 12.41 -3.36 -13.52
C PHE A 89 12.78 -3.97 -14.87
N PHE A 90 11.99 -3.70 -15.91
CA PHE A 90 12.20 -4.19 -17.26
C PHE A 90 13.02 -3.23 -18.15
N ALA A 91 13.58 -2.15 -17.60
CA ALA A 91 14.43 -1.24 -18.37
C ALA A 91 15.59 -2.00 -19.03
N GLY A 92 15.72 -1.86 -20.34
CA GLY A 92 16.74 -2.56 -21.13
C GLY A 92 16.48 -4.06 -21.33
N GLN A 93 15.30 -4.57 -20.97
CA GLN A 93 14.87 -5.95 -21.19
C GLN A 93 13.74 -5.99 -22.22
N GLU A 94 13.53 -7.14 -22.85
CA GLU A 94 12.37 -7.35 -23.70
C GLU A 94 11.08 -7.36 -22.89
N SER A 95 9.99 -6.86 -23.49
CA SER A 95 8.68 -6.86 -22.86
C SER A 95 8.24 -8.30 -22.51
N PRO A 96 7.85 -8.59 -21.25
CA PRO A 96 7.36 -9.92 -20.88
C PRO A 96 6.07 -10.32 -21.62
N LEU A 97 5.41 -9.37 -22.28
CA LEU A 97 4.23 -9.64 -23.09
C LEU A 97 4.59 -10.30 -24.43
N LEU A 98 5.81 -10.06 -24.94
CA LEU A 98 6.30 -10.73 -26.16
C LEU A 98 6.56 -12.22 -25.92
N SER A 99 7.13 -12.57 -24.76
CA SER A 99 7.38 -13.97 -24.40
C SER A 99 6.10 -14.81 -24.30
N ARG A 100 4.98 -14.19 -23.89
CA ARG A 100 3.68 -14.87 -23.85
C ARG A 100 3.07 -15.10 -25.23
N LYS A 101 3.35 -14.22 -26.19
CA LYS A 101 2.83 -14.35 -27.57
C LYS A 101 3.47 -15.55 -28.28
N SER A 102 4.80 -15.77 -28.09
CA SER A 102 5.49 -16.91 -28.66
C SER A 102 4.98 -18.28 -28.18
N ASP A 103 4.51 -18.37 -26.92
CA ASP A 103 3.96 -19.60 -26.34
C ASP A 103 2.53 -19.91 -26.85
N VAL A 104 1.82 -18.92 -27.40
CA VAL A 104 0.43 -19.05 -27.92
C VAL A 104 0.40 -19.26 -29.42
N GLU A 105 1.37 -18.73 -30.18
CA GLU A 105 1.45 -18.87 -31.63
C GLU A 105 1.77 -20.30 -32.11
N ASP A 106 2.35 -21.14 -31.24
CA ASP A 106 2.54 -22.57 -31.53
C ASP A 106 1.23 -23.39 -31.60
N GLN A 107 0.06 -22.76 -31.30
CA GLN A 107 -1.22 -23.48 -31.28
C GLN A 107 -2.29 -22.98 -32.25
N GLN A 108 -2.12 -21.87 -32.96
CA GLN A 108 -3.12 -21.39 -33.94
C GLN A 108 -2.49 -20.61 -35.11
N SER A 109 -2.27 -21.31 -36.21
CA SER A 109 -2.11 -20.71 -37.54
C SER A 109 -3.49 -20.57 -38.16
N ASP A 110 -4.01 -19.37 -38.31
CA ASP A 110 -4.61 -18.88 -39.59
C ASP A 110 -5.22 -17.46 -39.42
N SER A 111 -4.94 -16.63 -40.45
CA SER A 111 -5.64 -15.45 -40.97
C SER A 111 -5.62 -14.13 -40.21
N GLY A 112 -5.00 -13.10 -40.81
CA GLY A 112 -5.35 -11.69 -40.61
C GLY A 112 -4.15 -10.72 -40.68
N GLU A 113 -3.74 -10.33 -41.87
CA GLU A 113 -2.76 -9.25 -42.13
C GLU A 113 -3.23 -7.88 -41.66
N SER A 114 -2.32 -7.09 -41.14
CA SER A 114 -2.27 -5.61 -41.03
C SER A 114 -2.69 -4.87 -39.76
N THR A 115 -3.28 -5.51 -38.74
CA THR A 115 -3.47 -4.85 -37.43
C THR A 115 -2.43 -5.35 -36.38
N ASP A 116 -1.67 -6.36 -36.75
CA ASP A 116 -0.75 -7.07 -35.84
C ASP A 116 0.59 -6.34 -35.64
N ASP A 117 1.04 -5.58 -36.64
CA ASP A 117 2.33 -4.89 -36.59
C ASP A 117 2.29 -3.69 -35.62
N GLU A 118 1.24 -2.85 -35.67
CA GLU A 118 1.09 -1.72 -34.73
C GLU A 118 0.86 -2.20 -33.30
N MET A 119 0.05 -3.25 -33.11
CA MET A 119 -0.16 -3.84 -31.78
C MET A 119 1.11 -4.52 -31.25
N THR A 120 1.92 -5.13 -32.12
CA THR A 120 3.18 -5.76 -31.74
C THR A 120 4.21 -4.69 -31.35
N GLU A 121 4.26 -3.56 -32.03
CA GLU A 121 5.15 -2.44 -31.71
C GLU A 121 4.77 -1.78 -30.36
N ILE A 122 3.47 -1.64 -30.06
CA ILE A 122 2.97 -1.15 -28.75
C ILE A 122 3.31 -2.14 -27.63
N ILE A 123 3.16 -3.44 -27.86
CA ILE A 123 3.46 -4.49 -26.87
C ILE A 123 4.98 -4.62 -26.63
N ALA A 124 5.79 -4.38 -27.68
CA ALA A 124 7.25 -4.42 -27.59
C ALA A 124 7.84 -3.23 -26.82
N SER A 125 7.11 -2.11 -26.74
CA SER A 125 7.60 -0.92 -26.05
C SER A 125 7.64 -1.14 -24.54
N VAL A 126 8.81 -0.95 -23.93
CA VAL A 126 9.00 -0.96 -22.47
C VAL A 126 9.15 0.47 -22.01
N ILE A 127 8.32 0.88 -21.05
CA ILE A 127 8.52 2.15 -20.35
C ILE A 127 9.70 1.98 -19.40
N GLU A 128 10.81 2.64 -19.68
CA GLU A 128 12.03 2.52 -18.89
C GLU A 128 11.99 3.29 -17.58
N LYS A 129 11.29 4.43 -17.57
CA LYS A 129 11.15 5.30 -16.40
C LYS A 129 9.78 5.95 -16.36
N SER A 130 9.20 6.03 -15.16
CA SER A 130 7.96 6.80 -14.96
C SER A 130 8.22 8.32 -14.97
N PRO A 131 7.19 9.16 -15.17
CA PRO A 131 7.32 10.60 -14.96
C PRO A 131 7.79 10.95 -13.54
N GLU A 132 8.50 12.07 -13.38
CA GLU A 132 8.93 12.59 -12.08
C GLU A 132 7.75 12.98 -11.17
N SER A 133 6.57 13.20 -11.74
CA SER A 133 5.31 13.46 -11.01
C SER A 133 4.63 12.19 -10.51
N SER A 134 5.21 11.02 -10.71
CA SER A 134 4.60 9.75 -10.29
C SER A 134 4.53 9.66 -8.77
N ARG A 135 3.45 9.05 -8.30
CA ARG A 135 3.12 8.89 -6.89
C ARG A 135 2.72 7.46 -6.61
N LEU A 136 3.33 6.86 -5.61
CA LEU A 136 3.07 5.47 -5.21
C LEU A 136 2.74 5.44 -3.73
N LEU A 137 1.54 4.94 -3.39
CA LEU A 137 1.11 4.71 -2.02
C LEU A 137 1.03 3.20 -1.78
N ILE A 138 1.68 2.73 -0.72
CA ILE A 138 1.70 1.33 -0.33
C ILE A 138 1.22 1.21 1.11
N PHE A 139 0.23 0.34 1.34
CA PHE A 139 -0.19 -0.10 2.67
C PHE A 139 0.11 -1.58 2.84
N SER A 140 0.54 -1.95 4.03
CA SER A 140 0.94 -3.33 4.36
C SER A 140 -0.23 -4.27 4.67
N SER A 141 -1.46 -3.84 4.47
CA SER A 141 -2.68 -4.61 4.68
C SER A 141 -3.60 -4.45 3.48
N ASN A 142 -4.09 -5.55 2.93
CA ASN A 142 -5.08 -5.55 1.85
C ASN A 142 -6.53 -5.59 2.38
N ASP A 143 -6.70 -5.83 3.68
CA ASP A 143 -8.00 -6.11 4.30
C ASP A 143 -8.52 -4.96 5.19
N PHE A 144 -7.74 -3.88 5.35
CA PHE A 144 -8.09 -2.79 6.27
C PHE A 144 -9.31 -1.95 5.85
N LEU A 145 -9.77 -2.12 4.59
CA LEU A 145 -10.99 -1.51 4.06
C LEU A 145 -12.13 -2.52 3.88
N SER A 146 -11.93 -3.79 4.27
CA SER A 146 -12.98 -4.79 4.17
C SER A 146 -14.14 -4.47 5.12
N ASP A 147 -15.36 -4.86 4.73
CA ASP A 147 -16.54 -4.70 5.57
C ASP A 147 -16.36 -5.33 6.95
N GLN A 148 -15.66 -6.47 7.02
CA GLN A 148 -15.39 -7.17 8.26
C GLN A 148 -14.50 -6.34 9.19
N THR A 149 -13.40 -5.79 8.68
CA THR A 149 -12.49 -4.95 9.48
C THR A 149 -13.18 -3.67 9.92
N LEU A 150 -13.95 -3.02 9.04
CA LEU A 150 -14.70 -1.82 9.36
C LEU A 150 -15.77 -2.08 10.42
N GLN A 151 -16.51 -3.20 10.35
CA GLN A 151 -17.50 -3.58 11.35
C GLN A 151 -16.86 -3.88 12.72
N MET A 152 -15.73 -4.60 12.75
CA MET A 152 -14.99 -4.86 13.98
C MET A 152 -14.49 -3.56 14.63
N ALA A 153 -13.90 -2.66 13.86
CA ALA A 153 -13.47 -1.35 14.35
C ALA A 153 -14.66 -0.51 14.85
N GLY A 154 -15.77 -0.52 14.12
CA GLY A 154 -16.99 0.19 14.48
C GLY A 154 -17.63 -0.30 15.78
N SER A 155 -17.57 -1.60 16.04
CA SER A 155 -18.15 -2.18 17.27
C SER A 155 -17.34 -1.84 18.53
N SER A 156 -16.02 -1.66 18.40
CA SER A 156 -15.11 -1.37 19.52
C SER A 156 -14.87 0.13 19.74
N GLU A 157 -14.90 0.93 18.68
CA GLU A 157 -14.40 2.31 18.67
C GLU A 157 -15.42 3.35 18.18
N GLY A 158 -16.66 2.96 17.95
CA GLY A 158 -17.73 3.86 17.50
C GLY A 158 -17.47 4.43 16.10
N THR A 159 -17.45 5.75 15.96
CA THR A 159 -17.30 6.43 14.66
C THR A 159 -15.87 6.37 14.08
N LEU A 160 -14.87 5.92 14.85
CA LEU A 160 -13.48 5.83 14.41
C LEU A 160 -13.27 4.79 13.27
N TYR A 161 -14.25 3.91 13.05
CA TYR A 161 -14.20 2.95 11.93
C TYR A 161 -14.15 3.63 10.55
N LEU A 162 -14.60 4.87 10.43
CA LEU A 162 -14.55 5.64 9.18
C LEU A 162 -13.16 6.23 8.86
N ASN A 163 -12.21 6.19 9.79
CA ASN A 163 -10.90 6.80 9.61
C ASN A 163 -10.12 6.20 8.43
N SER A 164 -10.16 4.86 8.24
CA SER A 164 -9.51 4.21 7.11
C SER A 164 -10.10 4.65 5.76
N PRO A 165 -11.43 4.66 5.55
CA PRO A 165 -12.04 5.25 4.36
C PRO A 165 -11.69 6.74 4.16
N HIS A 166 -11.70 7.55 5.23
CA HIS A 166 -11.35 8.97 5.15
C HIS A 166 -9.90 9.18 4.70
N MET A 167 -8.98 8.37 5.20
CA MET A 167 -7.57 8.41 4.78
C MET A 167 -7.43 8.13 3.27
N ILE A 168 -8.18 7.17 2.74
CA ILE A 168 -8.16 6.87 1.29
C ILE A 168 -8.75 8.02 0.48
N VAL A 169 -9.83 8.64 0.96
CA VAL A 169 -10.40 9.83 0.30
C VAL A 169 -9.39 10.98 0.30
N ASN A 170 -8.70 11.23 1.44
CA ASN A 170 -7.64 12.23 1.50
C ASN A 170 -6.50 11.93 0.52
N PHE A 171 -6.14 10.65 0.36
CA PHE A 171 -5.14 10.24 -0.62
C PHE A 171 -5.60 10.52 -2.06
N VAL A 172 -6.84 10.20 -2.41
CA VAL A 172 -7.38 10.47 -3.75
C VAL A 172 -7.40 11.96 -4.05
N ASP A 173 -7.87 12.78 -3.09
CA ASP A 173 -7.87 14.24 -3.23
C ASP A 173 -6.44 14.79 -3.42
N TRP A 174 -5.48 14.29 -2.63
CA TRP A 174 -4.08 14.66 -2.77
C TRP A 174 -3.48 14.20 -4.12
N ALA A 175 -3.82 12.98 -4.58
CA ALA A 175 -3.33 12.43 -5.84
C ALA A 175 -3.86 13.21 -7.06
N LEU A 176 -5.07 13.77 -6.94
CA LEU A 176 -5.68 14.64 -7.94
C LEU A 176 -5.24 16.10 -7.83
N GLU A 177 -4.28 16.41 -6.93
CA GLU A 177 -3.78 17.77 -6.68
C GLU A 177 -4.83 18.74 -6.14
N ASP A 178 -5.93 18.23 -5.58
CA ASP A 178 -6.96 19.05 -4.94
C ASP A 178 -6.59 19.38 -3.49
N GLU A 179 -5.52 20.16 -3.32
CA GLU A 179 -5.02 20.58 -2.00
C GLU A 179 -6.05 21.39 -1.20
N SER A 180 -7.01 22.01 -1.89
CA SER A 180 -8.04 22.81 -1.23
C SER A 180 -8.97 21.96 -0.37
N LEU A 181 -9.36 20.79 -0.84
CA LEU A 181 -10.23 19.86 -0.11
C LEU A 181 -9.52 19.20 1.09
N THR A 182 -8.25 18.83 0.91
CA THR A 182 -7.47 18.22 2.01
C THR A 182 -7.23 19.21 3.16
N SER A 183 -7.00 20.50 2.86
CA SER A 183 -6.80 21.52 3.88
C SER A 183 -8.05 21.85 4.71
N ILE A 184 -9.25 21.68 4.14
CA ILE A 184 -10.52 21.87 4.84
C ILE A 184 -10.80 20.74 5.83
N ARG A 185 -10.46 19.49 5.47
CA ARG A 185 -10.68 18.32 6.31
C ARG A 185 -9.71 18.18 7.47
N ALA A 186 -8.52 18.74 7.35
CA ALA A 186 -7.49 18.74 8.40
C ALA A 186 -7.75 19.71 9.56
N ARG A 187 -8.86 20.49 9.53
CA ARG A 187 -9.31 21.41 10.60
C ARG A 187 -10.39 20.77 11.44
#